data_a7af47fc92ade150a85d99fd7b42cc26
#
_entry.id   a7af47fc92ade150a85d99fd7b42cc26
#
_cell.length_a   1.000
_cell.length_b   1.000
_cell.length_c   1.000
_cell.angle_alpha   90.00
_cell.angle_beta   90.00
_cell.angle_gamma   90.00
#
_symmetry.space_group_name_H-M   'P 1'
#
loop_
_entity.id
_entity.type
_entity.pdbx_description
1 polymer ?
#
loop_
_entity_poly.entity_id
_entity_poly.type
_entity_poly.pdbx_seq_one_letter_code
_entity_poly.pdbx_strand_id
1 'polypeptide(L)'
;VRGASQALAEWDCFRHAEAQASLEVYRPKFAASWKDYYNVLGRLNSSDESIRELFQLFDLWRNTQRRATAGRFDDAVSRWYRLVEGSAQWILQHKVGIDTANVPADKIPPELNLTSDKEGNYKVASTNAWKLVSIYGPEQAQKFWRQEEERLRPS
;
A
#
# COMPACT_ATOMS: atom_id res chain seq x y z
N VAL A 1 -3.77 9.00 -29.85
CA VAL A 1 -4.80 8.30 -29.05
C VAL A 1 -4.33 6.92 -28.61
N ARG A 2 -3.87 6.01 -29.53
CA ARG A 2 -3.47 4.63 -29.16
C ARG A 2 -2.36 4.58 -28.08
N GLY A 3 -1.33 5.39 -28.18
CA GLY A 3 -0.22 5.34 -27.22
C GLY A 3 -0.59 5.82 -25.81
N ALA A 4 -1.49 6.81 -25.69
CA ALA A 4 -1.98 7.24 -24.39
C ALA A 4 -2.85 6.16 -23.72
N SER A 5 -3.69 5.46 -24.51
CA SER A 5 -4.47 4.32 -24.01
C SER A 5 -3.58 3.16 -23.57
N GLN A 6 -2.48 2.92 -24.28
CA GLN A 6 -1.49 1.92 -23.90
C GLN A 6 -0.81 2.28 -22.57
N ALA A 7 -0.37 3.53 -22.39
CA ALA A 7 0.24 3.98 -21.16
C ALA A 7 -0.71 3.85 -19.96
N LEU A 8 -2.00 4.16 -20.14
CA LEU A 8 -2.99 3.95 -19.07
C LEU A 8 -3.23 2.46 -18.77
N ALA A 9 -3.17 1.59 -19.78
CA ALA A 9 -3.25 0.14 -19.57
C ALA A 9 -2.01 -0.41 -18.84
N GLU A 10 -0.83 0.10 -19.14
CA GLU A 10 0.41 -0.22 -18.41
C GLU A 10 0.30 0.21 -16.95
N TRP A 11 -0.21 1.40 -16.69
CA TRP A 11 -0.47 1.88 -15.32
C TRP A 11 -1.47 0.98 -14.57
N ASP A 12 -2.59 0.62 -15.21
CA ASP A 12 -3.60 -0.25 -14.60
C ASP A 12 -3.07 -1.66 -14.27
N CYS A 13 -1.96 -2.04 -14.91
CA CYS A 13 -1.18 -3.25 -14.64
C CYS A 13 0.01 -3.02 -13.68
N PHE A 14 0.09 -1.86 -13.01
CA PHE A 14 1.18 -1.47 -12.11
C PHE A 14 2.58 -1.40 -12.75
N ARG A 15 2.65 -1.25 -14.08
CA ARG A 15 3.88 -1.00 -14.82
C ARG A 15 4.14 0.51 -14.91
N HIS A 16 4.47 1.11 -13.77
CA HIS A 16 4.50 2.57 -13.63
C HIS A 16 5.64 3.22 -14.42
N ALA A 17 6.81 2.57 -14.51
CA ALA A 17 7.94 3.08 -15.27
C ALA A 17 7.66 3.09 -16.77
N GLU A 18 7.08 2.01 -17.30
CA GLU A 18 6.68 1.89 -18.70
C GLU A 18 5.57 2.89 -19.03
N ALA A 19 4.58 3.02 -18.13
CA ALA A 19 3.52 3.99 -18.29
C ALA A 19 4.06 5.42 -18.36
N GLN A 20 5.01 5.78 -17.50
CA GLN A 20 5.65 7.10 -17.49
C GLN A 20 6.43 7.35 -18.79
N ALA A 21 7.23 6.39 -19.23
CA ALA A 21 7.99 6.49 -20.48
C ALA A 21 7.07 6.64 -21.70
N SER A 22 6.00 5.85 -21.77
CA SER A 22 5.00 5.93 -22.84
C SER A 22 4.29 7.27 -22.85
N LEU A 23 3.99 7.87 -21.68
CA LEU A 23 3.35 9.18 -21.58
C LEU A 23 4.26 10.35 -21.93
N GLU A 24 5.56 10.25 -21.64
CA GLU A 24 6.53 11.32 -21.93
C GLU A 24 6.53 11.74 -23.41
N VAL A 25 6.38 10.79 -24.32
CA VAL A 25 6.30 11.04 -25.77
C VAL A 25 5.13 11.96 -26.14
N TYR A 26 4.06 11.95 -25.34
CA TYR A 26 2.86 12.74 -25.60
C TYR A 26 2.81 14.06 -24.80
N ARG A 27 3.75 14.29 -23.89
CA ARG A 27 3.83 15.48 -23.04
C ARG A 27 3.61 16.80 -23.78
N PRO A 28 4.18 17.05 -24.98
CA PRO A 28 3.97 18.31 -25.68
C PRO A 28 2.54 18.52 -26.22
N LYS A 29 1.76 17.44 -26.30
CA LYS A 29 0.44 17.45 -26.97
C LYS A 29 -0.72 17.56 -26.00
N PHE A 30 -0.46 17.48 -24.69
CA PHE A 30 -1.52 17.39 -23.70
C PHE A 30 -1.63 18.67 -22.84
N ALA A 31 -2.89 19.09 -22.62
CA ALA A 31 -3.26 20.22 -21.80
C ALA A 31 -2.91 20.02 -20.31
N ALA A 32 -3.17 21.05 -19.49
CA ALA A 32 -2.80 21.10 -18.07
C ALA A 32 -3.16 19.85 -17.23
N SER A 33 -4.25 19.15 -17.57
CA SER A 33 -4.69 17.91 -16.91
C SER A 33 -3.66 16.77 -16.92
N TRP A 34 -2.75 16.73 -17.91
CA TRP A 34 -1.69 15.72 -17.96
C TRP A 34 -0.60 15.92 -16.94
N LYS A 35 -0.42 17.15 -16.50
CA LYS A 35 0.56 17.48 -15.47
C LYS A 35 0.30 16.70 -14.18
N ASP A 36 -0.95 16.51 -13.82
CA ASP A 36 -1.34 15.77 -12.62
C ASP A 36 -1.04 14.28 -12.75
N TYR A 37 -1.37 13.65 -13.88
CA TYR A 37 -1.04 12.25 -14.16
C TYR A 37 0.48 12.02 -14.16
N TYR A 38 1.23 12.91 -14.80
CA TYR A 38 2.68 12.81 -14.86
C TYR A 38 3.33 12.99 -13.48
N ASN A 39 2.80 13.89 -12.66
CA ASN A 39 3.25 14.09 -11.29
C ASN A 39 3.00 12.85 -10.42
N VAL A 40 1.82 12.21 -10.56
CA VAL A 40 1.51 10.98 -9.83
C VAL A 40 2.47 9.85 -10.25
N LEU A 41 2.69 9.66 -11.56
CA LEU A 41 3.66 8.66 -12.04
C LEU A 41 5.08 8.95 -11.57
N GLY A 42 5.48 10.22 -11.50
CA GLY A 42 6.77 10.62 -10.93
C GLY A 42 6.90 10.21 -9.45
N ARG A 43 5.83 10.28 -8.68
CA ARG A 43 5.82 9.81 -7.28
C ARG A 43 5.83 8.29 -7.19
N LEU A 44 5.10 7.60 -8.06
CA LEU A 44 5.08 6.13 -8.16
C LEU A 44 6.45 5.54 -8.57
N ASN A 45 7.27 6.33 -9.26
CA ASN A 45 8.64 5.99 -9.67
C ASN A 45 9.72 6.73 -8.85
N SER A 46 9.38 7.29 -7.68
CA SER A 46 10.32 8.02 -6.83
C SER A 46 11.49 7.15 -6.40
N SER A 47 12.68 7.74 -6.34
CA SER A 47 13.86 7.13 -5.71
C SER A 47 13.72 7.06 -4.19
N ASP A 48 12.92 7.93 -3.58
CA ASP A 48 12.54 7.84 -2.17
C ASP A 48 11.53 6.69 -2.00
N GLU A 49 11.97 5.65 -1.31
CA GLU A 49 11.20 4.43 -1.11
C GLU A 49 9.90 4.67 -0.34
N SER A 50 9.95 5.47 0.71
CA SER A 50 8.76 5.81 1.52
C SER A 50 7.69 6.52 0.70
N ILE A 51 8.11 7.46 -0.16
CA ILE A 51 7.20 8.16 -1.08
C ILE A 51 6.66 7.21 -2.13
N ARG A 52 7.53 6.41 -2.77
CA ARG A 52 7.14 5.46 -3.82
C ARG A 52 6.10 4.48 -3.31
N GLU A 53 6.36 3.83 -2.18
CA GLU A 53 5.46 2.83 -1.60
C GLU A 53 4.14 3.44 -1.13
N LEU A 54 4.16 4.63 -0.53
CA LEU A 54 2.94 5.34 -0.15
C LEU A 54 2.05 5.61 -1.38
N PHE A 55 2.64 6.08 -2.48
CA PHE A 55 1.88 6.33 -3.71
C PHE A 55 1.41 5.03 -4.37
N GLN A 56 2.15 3.94 -4.26
CA GLN A 56 1.69 2.61 -4.69
C GLN A 56 0.47 2.12 -3.90
N LEU A 57 0.39 2.39 -2.60
CA LEU A 57 -0.80 2.11 -1.79
C LEU A 57 -2.01 2.95 -2.26
N PHE A 58 -1.82 4.23 -2.55
CA PHE A 58 -2.89 5.07 -3.11
C PHE A 58 -3.34 4.59 -4.49
N ASP A 59 -2.41 4.19 -5.36
CA ASP A 59 -2.75 3.64 -6.67
C ASP A 59 -3.49 2.31 -6.55
N LEU A 60 -3.06 1.43 -5.66
CA LEU A 60 -3.74 0.17 -5.35
C LEU A 60 -5.19 0.42 -4.87
N TRP A 61 -5.40 1.41 -3.99
CA TRP A 61 -6.72 1.81 -3.55
C TRP A 61 -7.60 2.29 -4.71
N ARG A 62 -7.09 3.19 -5.56
CA ARG A 62 -7.83 3.68 -6.74
C ARG A 62 -8.11 2.55 -7.74
N ASN A 63 -7.17 1.64 -7.91
CA ASN A 63 -7.35 0.47 -8.76
C ASN A 63 -8.44 -0.47 -8.20
N THR A 64 -8.46 -0.69 -6.88
CA THR A 64 -9.52 -1.44 -6.18
C THR A 64 -10.90 -0.85 -6.46
N GLN A 65 -11.05 0.48 -6.35
CA GLN A 65 -12.30 1.16 -6.67
C GLN A 65 -12.73 0.95 -8.13
N ARG A 66 -11.79 1.07 -9.08
CA ARG A 66 -12.08 0.83 -10.51
C ARG A 66 -12.54 -0.60 -10.76
N ARG A 67 -11.92 -1.60 -10.11
CA ARG A 67 -12.31 -3.02 -10.23
C ARG A 67 -13.72 -3.27 -9.67
N ALA A 68 -14.02 -2.72 -8.50
CA ALA A 68 -15.35 -2.81 -7.90
C ALA A 68 -16.43 -2.17 -8.78
N THR A 69 -16.18 -0.96 -9.30
CA THR A 69 -17.11 -0.27 -10.22
C THR A 69 -17.33 -1.05 -11.52
N ALA A 70 -16.31 -1.78 -11.99
CA ALA A 70 -16.40 -2.66 -13.16
C ALA A 70 -17.05 -4.03 -12.88
N GLY A 71 -17.57 -4.27 -11.66
CA GLY A 71 -18.17 -5.53 -11.24
C GLY A 71 -17.19 -6.68 -11.00
N ARG A 72 -15.89 -6.39 -10.97
CA ARG A 72 -14.82 -7.38 -10.73
C ARG A 72 -14.52 -7.51 -9.25
N PHE A 73 -15.49 -7.99 -8.49
CA PHE A 73 -15.45 -7.97 -7.03
C PHE A 73 -14.34 -8.84 -6.44
N ASP A 74 -14.07 -10.03 -6.98
CA ASP A 74 -13.00 -10.91 -6.48
C ASP A 74 -11.62 -10.24 -6.61
N ASP A 75 -11.37 -9.58 -7.74
CA ASP A 75 -10.14 -8.82 -7.98
C ASP A 75 -10.06 -7.60 -7.04
N ALA A 76 -11.18 -6.90 -6.84
CA ALA A 76 -11.26 -5.76 -5.91
C ALA A 76 -10.99 -6.19 -4.47
N VAL A 77 -11.57 -7.28 -4.00
CA VAL A 77 -11.37 -7.82 -2.64
C VAL A 77 -9.91 -8.22 -2.43
N SER A 78 -9.32 -8.94 -3.39
CA SER A 78 -7.91 -9.34 -3.31
C SER A 78 -6.97 -8.13 -3.20
N ARG A 79 -7.24 -7.05 -3.95
CA ARG A 79 -6.48 -5.79 -3.88
C ARG A 79 -6.71 -5.05 -2.57
N TRP A 80 -7.93 -5.09 -2.05
CA TRP A 80 -8.25 -4.51 -0.75
C TRP A 80 -7.45 -5.17 0.39
N TYR A 81 -7.38 -6.49 0.41
CA TYR A 81 -6.55 -7.21 1.39
C TYR A 81 -5.08 -6.78 1.32
N ARG A 82 -4.52 -6.69 0.11
CA ARG A 82 -3.15 -6.20 -0.09
C ARG A 82 -2.97 -4.76 0.39
N LEU A 83 -3.96 -3.90 0.16
CA LEU A 83 -3.93 -2.52 0.62
C LEU A 83 -3.89 -2.44 2.15
N VAL A 84 -4.78 -3.17 2.83
CA VAL A 84 -4.84 -3.21 4.29
C VAL A 84 -3.53 -3.73 4.88
N GLU A 85 -2.99 -4.82 4.36
CA GLU A 85 -1.71 -5.38 4.78
C GLU A 85 -0.55 -4.41 4.53
N GLY A 86 -0.42 -3.92 3.30
CA GLY A 86 0.65 -3.00 2.91
C GLY A 86 0.61 -1.67 3.68
N SER A 87 -0.58 -1.20 4.07
CA SER A 87 -0.70 -0.01 4.91
C SER A 87 -0.09 -0.19 6.29
N ALA A 88 -0.35 -1.34 6.94
CA ALA A 88 0.28 -1.64 8.23
C ALA A 88 1.79 -1.78 8.09
N GLN A 89 2.26 -2.49 7.06
CA GLN A 89 3.68 -2.67 6.76
C GLN A 89 4.37 -1.33 6.54
N TRP A 90 3.79 -0.46 5.72
CA TRP A 90 4.33 0.87 5.45
C TRP A 90 4.44 1.72 6.73
N ILE A 91 3.40 1.73 7.58
CA ILE A 91 3.41 2.45 8.85
C ILE A 91 4.52 1.93 9.75
N LEU A 92 4.62 0.62 9.92
CA LEU A 92 5.64 0.00 10.77
C LEU A 92 7.05 0.29 10.25
N GLN A 93 7.28 0.12 8.96
CA GLN A 93 8.59 0.34 8.33
C GLN A 93 9.02 1.81 8.41
N HIS A 94 8.17 2.73 7.93
CA HIS A 94 8.58 4.13 7.71
C HIS A 94 8.27 5.10 8.86
N LYS A 95 7.39 4.73 9.78
CA LYS A 95 7.04 5.57 10.94
C LYS A 95 7.54 5.03 12.27
N VAL A 96 7.80 3.73 12.35
CA VAL A 96 8.22 3.06 13.58
C VAL A 96 9.61 2.44 13.46
N GLY A 97 10.07 2.13 12.24
CA GLY A 97 11.34 1.47 11.98
C GLY A 97 11.30 -0.04 12.25
N ILE A 98 10.12 -0.67 12.12
CA ILE A 98 9.93 -2.11 12.29
C ILE A 98 9.69 -2.75 10.91
N ASP A 99 10.61 -3.62 10.47
CA ASP A 99 10.41 -4.48 9.32
C ASP A 99 9.54 -5.69 9.70
N THR A 100 8.35 -5.81 9.10
CA THR A 100 7.40 -6.89 9.38
C THR A 100 7.88 -8.28 8.94
N ALA A 101 8.86 -8.35 8.06
CA ALA A 101 9.49 -9.60 7.66
C ALA A 101 10.52 -10.09 8.69
N ASN A 102 11.00 -9.19 9.58
CA ASN A 102 12.11 -9.47 10.49
C ASN A 102 11.97 -8.70 11.81
N VAL A 103 10.86 -8.91 12.51
CA VAL A 103 10.57 -8.19 13.77
C VAL A 103 11.40 -8.76 14.92
N PRO A 104 12.16 -7.92 15.65
CA PRO A 104 12.91 -8.36 16.84
C PRO A 104 11.99 -8.86 17.96
N ALA A 105 12.48 -9.84 18.75
CA ALA A 105 11.70 -10.47 19.83
C ALA A 105 11.19 -9.48 20.88
N ASP A 106 11.95 -8.44 21.21
CA ASP A 106 11.59 -7.40 22.18
C ASP A 106 10.44 -6.50 21.71
N LYS A 107 10.09 -6.56 20.42
CA LYS A 107 8.97 -5.83 19.81
C LYS A 107 7.71 -6.69 19.65
N ILE A 108 7.77 -7.96 19.98
CA ILE A 108 6.63 -8.87 19.87
C ILE A 108 5.89 -8.94 21.21
N PRO A 109 4.64 -8.46 21.28
CA PRO A 109 3.82 -8.65 22.45
C PRO A 109 3.53 -10.14 22.70
N PRO A 110 3.60 -10.61 23.96
CA PRO A 110 3.37 -12.03 24.29
C PRO A 110 2.01 -12.56 23.79
N GLU A 111 1.02 -11.69 23.70
CA GLU A 111 -0.34 -12.02 23.30
C GLU A 111 -0.44 -12.46 21.83
N LEU A 112 0.56 -12.17 21.00
CA LEU A 112 0.55 -12.56 19.60
C LEU A 112 0.85 -14.03 19.35
N ASN A 113 1.43 -14.74 20.34
CA ASN A 113 1.76 -16.17 20.27
C ASN A 113 2.43 -16.58 18.94
N LEU A 114 3.38 -15.77 18.49
CA LEU A 114 4.11 -16.01 17.24
C LEU A 114 5.29 -16.95 17.48
N THR A 115 5.62 -17.71 16.45
CA THR A 115 6.83 -18.55 16.45
C THR A 115 7.95 -17.81 15.73
N SER A 116 9.12 -17.74 16.36
CA SER A 116 10.33 -17.18 15.73
C SER A 116 10.92 -18.14 14.70
N ASP A 117 11.66 -17.58 13.77
CA ASP A 117 12.54 -18.34 12.88
C ASP A 117 13.80 -18.85 13.66
N LYS A 118 14.73 -19.48 12.91
CA LYS A 118 15.97 -20.02 13.48
C LYS A 118 16.92 -18.94 14.02
N GLU A 119 16.73 -17.70 13.60
CA GLU A 119 17.55 -16.54 13.95
C GLU A 119 16.93 -15.72 15.09
N GLY A 120 15.76 -16.16 15.58
CA GLY A 120 15.04 -15.49 16.68
C GLY A 120 14.17 -14.32 16.23
N ASN A 121 13.97 -14.13 14.94
CA ASN A 121 13.12 -13.07 14.39
C ASN A 121 11.71 -13.58 14.07
N TYR A 122 10.76 -12.68 14.02
CA TYR A 122 9.35 -12.98 13.78
C TYR A 122 8.86 -12.37 12.49
N LYS A 123 8.13 -13.15 11.70
CA LYS A 123 7.37 -12.65 10.55
C LYS A 123 5.96 -12.30 10.98
N VAL A 124 5.55 -11.07 10.69
CA VAL A 124 4.26 -10.54 11.13
C VAL A 124 3.42 -10.18 9.92
N ALA A 125 2.30 -10.88 9.75
CA ALA A 125 1.37 -10.66 8.65
C ALA A 125 0.12 -9.88 9.09
N SER A 126 -0.52 -9.24 8.15
CA SER A 126 -1.81 -8.53 8.17
C SER A 126 -2.36 -8.15 9.56
N THR A 127 -3.18 -9.01 10.18
CA THR A 127 -3.83 -8.73 11.47
C THR A 127 -2.84 -8.44 12.59
N ASN A 128 -1.75 -9.20 12.67
CA ASN A 128 -0.73 -8.98 13.70
C ASN A 128 0.10 -7.72 13.42
N ALA A 129 0.30 -7.35 12.16
CA ALA A 129 0.91 -6.07 11.81
C ALA A 129 0.06 -4.89 12.30
N TRP A 130 -1.27 -4.95 12.14
CA TRP A 130 -2.17 -3.93 12.68
C TRP A 130 -2.18 -3.89 14.21
N LYS A 131 -2.04 -5.03 14.90
CA LYS A 131 -1.83 -5.06 16.36
C LYS A 131 -0.54 -4.35 16.76
N LEU A 132 0.55 -4.54 16.03
CA LEU A 132 1.78 -3.77 16.26
C LEU A 132 1.59 -2.28 16.00
N VAL A 133 0.85 -1.90 14.95
CA VAL A 133 0.49 -0.49 14.68
C VAL A 133 -0.32 0.09 15.84
N SER A 134 -1.23 -0.66 16.47
CA SER A 134 -2.01 -0.18 17.61
C SER A 134 -1.17 0.07 18.87
N ILE A 135 0.02 -0.51 18.94
CA ILE A 135 0.95 -0.34 20.07
C ILE A 135 2.01 0.71 19.75
N TYR A 136 2.66 0.59 18.61
CA TYR A 136 3.85 1.36 18.26
C TYR A 136 3.63 2.45 17.21
N GLY A 137 2.51 2.39 16.47
CA GLY A 137 2.22 3.29 15.37
C GLY A 137 1.89 4.73 15.79
N PRO A 138 1.75 5.65 14.84
CA PRO A 138 1.26 6.99 15.10
C PRO A 138 -0.13 7.00 15.74
N GLU A 139 -0.40 8.01 16.57
CA GLU A 139 -1.64 8.10 17.36
C GLU A 139 -2.93 7.95 16.52
N GLN A 140 -2.96 8.55 15.33
CA GLN A 140 -4.09 8.45 14.40
C GLN A 140 -4.33 7.01 13.94
N ALA A 141 -3.26 6.27 13.63
CA ALA A 141 -3.35 4.88 13.22
C ALA A 141 -3.77 3.96 14.37
N GLN A 142 -3.27 4.24 15.59
CA GLN A 142 -3.71 3.54 16.80
C GLN A 142 -5.20 3.75 17.07
N LYS A 143 -5.70 5.00 16.98
CA LYS A 143 -7.12 5.33 17.17
C LYS A 143 -7.99 4.63 16.14
N PHE A 144 -7.59 4.68 14.88
CA PHE A 144 -8.30 3.99 13.78
C PHE A 144 -8.46 2.50 14.09
N TRP A 145 -7.37 1.81 14.42
CA TRP A 145 -7.42 0.37 14.67
C TRP A 145 -8.31 0.01 15.86
N ARG A 146 -8.22 0.74 16.97
CA ARG A 146 -9.04 0.51 18.17
C ARG A 146 -10.53 0.66 17.87
N GLN A 147 -10.92 1.67 17.09
CA GLN A 147 -12.32 1.87 16.68
C GLN A 147 -12.82 0.71 15.82
N GLU A 148 -12.02 0.21 14.87
CA GLU A 148 -12.40 -0.92 14.03
C GLU A 148 -12.45 -2.24 14.83
N GLU A 149 -11.53 -2.46 15.74
CA GLU A 149 -11.53 -3.63 16.63
C GLU A 149 -12.77 -3.66 17.53
N GLU A 150 -13.17 -2.54 18.11
CA GLU A 150 -14.40 -2.43 18.89
C GLU A 150 -15.65 -2.70 18.04
N ARG A 151 -15.69 -2.17 16.82
CA ARG A 151 -16.82 -2.37 15.89
C ARG A 151 -16.97 -3.82 15.45
N LEU A 152 -15.88 -4.57 15.37
CA LEU A 152 -15.85 -5.96 14.91
C LEU A 152 -15.99 -6.97 16.05
N ARG A 153 -16.05 -6.54 17.33
CA ARG A 153 -16.30 -7.44 18.44
C ARG A 153 -17.72 -7.99 18.35
N PRO A 154 -17.90 -9.31 18.36
CA PRO A 154 -19.24 -9.89 18.43
C PRO A 154 -19.90 -9.48 19.76
N SER A 155 -21.17 -9.06 19.69
CA SER A 155 -22.04 -8.79 20.84
C SER A 155 -22.35 -10.05 21.60
#